data_2aff4479c52ba3fbe34270ecc582182e
#
_entry.id   2aff4479c52ba3fbe34270ecc582182e
#
_cell.length_a   1.000
_cell.length_b   1.000
_cell.length_c   1.000
_cell.angle_alpha   90.00
_cell.angle_beta   90.00
_cell.angle_gamma   90.00
#
_symmetry.space_group_name_H-M   'P 1'
#
loop_
_entity.id
_entity.type
_entity.pdbx_description
1 polymer ?
#
loop_
_entity_poly.entity_id
_entity_poly.type
_entity_poly.pdbx_seq_one_letter_code
_entity_poly.pdbx_strand_id
1 'polypeptide(L)'
;VCGRYPAVVPYVDPGFDLARVVRSELRRYQDAHGISPKLLLMVNHGITALGKTMQEALNITRMADKWARTIIGTYTLGGPNFMPDSEAARIDSRLDEHYRRNQLTGR
;
A
#
# COMPACT_ATOMS: atom_id res chain seq x y z
N VAL A 1 -2.66 3.99 -6.90
CA VAL A 1 -1.57 3.06 -7.23
C VAL A 1 -1.37 2.03 -6.12
N CYS A 2 -1.10 2.45 -4.87
CA CYS A 2 -0.84 1.55 -3.73
C CYS A 2 -2.10 0.93 -3.09
N GLY A 3 -3.30 1.26 -3.56
CA GLY A 3 -4.56 0.93 -2.89
C GLY A 3 -4.90 1.93 -1.77
N ARG A 4 -6.08 1.77 -1.17
CA ARG A 4 -6.56 2.69 -0.11
C ARG A 4 -5.83 2.44 1.21
N TYR A 5 -5.57 1.18 1.52
CA TYR A 5 -4.92 0.78 2.77
C TYR A 5 -3.75 -0.15 2.47
N PRO A 6 -2.58 0.05 3.08
CA PRO A 6 -1.54 -0.97 3.10
C PRO A 6 -1.92 -2.07 4.12
N ALA A 7 -1.45 -3.29 3.89
CA ALA A 7 -1.44 -4.30 4.94
C ALA A 7 -0.22 -4.06 5.84
N VAL A 8 -0.40 -4.13 7.14
CA VAL A 8 0.69 -3.98 8.11
C VAL A 8 1.02 -5.34 8.70
N VAL A 9 2.27 -5.75 8.54
CA VAL A 9 2.80 -7.01 9.07
C VAL A 9 3.65 -6.69 10.30
N PRO A 10 3.30 -7.20 11.49
CA PRO A 10 4.09 -6.97 12.70
C PRO A 10 5.50 -7.56 12.56
N TYR A 11 6.45 -7.05 13.37
CA TYR A 11 7.80 -7.58 13.35
C TYR A 11 7.84 -9.02 13.84
N VAL A 12 8.48 -9.85 13.06
CA VAL A 12 8.87 -11.22 13.37
C VAL A 12 10.22 -11.48 12.70
N ASP A 13 11.06 -12.27 13.30
CA ASP A 13 12.35 -12.63 12.71
C ASP A 13 12.19 -13.24 11.30
N PRO A 14 13.14 -12.95 10.40
CA PRO A 14 13.13 -13.53 9.06
C PRO A 14 13.12 -15.05 9.10
N GLY A 15 12.29 -15.66 8.26
CA GLY A 15 12.22 -17.10 8.14
C GLY A 15 10.79 -17.63 8.08
N PHE A 16 10.58 -18.84 8.55
CA PHE A 16 9.30 -19.54 8.45
C PHE A 16 8.17 -18.82 9.24
N ASP A 17 8.50 -18.27 10.42
CA ASP A 17 7.51 -17.55 11.22
C ASP A 17 7.05 -16.26 10.56
N LEU A 18 7.97 -15.51 9.93
CA LEU A 18 7.59 -14.35 9.12
C LEU A 18 6.65 -14.74 7.98
N ALA A 19 6.93 -15.82 7.28
CA ALA A 19 6.06 -16.31 6.21
C ALA A 19 4.65 -16.66 6.70
N ARG A 20 4.54 -17.27 7.88
CA ARG A 20 3.24 -17.57 8.52
C ARG A 20 2.48 -16.30 8.87
N VAL A 21 3.16 -15.31 9.46
CA VAL A 21 2.54 -14.03 9.86
C VAL A 21 2.09 -13.26 8.62
N VAL A 22 2.91 -13.15 7.58
CA VAL A 22 2.53 -12.53 6.31
C VAL A 22 1.28 -13.18 5.73
N ARG A 23 1.23 -14.52 5.70
CA ARG A 23 0.05 -15.26 5.22
C ARG A 23 -1.20 -14.96 6.05
N SER A 24 -1.07 -14.90 7.37
CA SER A 24 -2.18 -14.56 8.27
C SER A 24 -2.70 -13.13 8.03
N GLU A 25 -1.80 -12.16 7.91
CA GLU A 25 -2.16 -10.76 7.66
C GLU A 25 -2.81 -10.57 6.28
N LEU A 26 -2.34 -11.29 5.26
CA LEU A 26 -2.97 -11.27 3.94
C LEU A 26 -4.41 -11.80 3.98
N ARG A 27 -4.65 -12.89 4.70
CA ARG A 27 -6.01 -13.43 4.88
C ARG A 27 -6.90 -12.44 5.62
N ARG A 28 -6.42 -11.92 6.76
CA ARG A 28 -7.15 -10.92 7.53
C ARG A 28 -7.51 -9.69 6.69
N TYR A 29 -6.58 -9.22 5.85
CA TYR A 29 -6.83 -8.11 4.95
C TYR A 29 -7.90 -8.46 3.89
N GLN A 30 -7.83 -9.65 3.29
CA GLN A 30 -8.83 -10.11 2.32
C GLN A 30 -10.22 -10.24 2.95
N ASP A 31 -10.31 -10.78 4.17
CA ASP A 31 -11.57 -10.90 4.90
C ASP A 31 -12.18 -9.53 5.22
N ALA A 32 -11.34 -8.55 5.58
CA ALA A 32 -11.78 -7.20 5.93
C ALA A 32 -12.17 -6.33 4.71
N HIS A 33 -11.50 -6.50 3.58
CA HIS A 33 -11.62 -5.58 2.43
C HIS A 33 -12.12 -6.25 1.14
N GLY A 34 -12.25 -7.57 1.08
CA GLY A 34 -12.68 -8.31 -0.11
C GLY A 34 -11.68 -8.31 -1.27
N ILE A 35 -10.48 -7.77 -1.07
CA ILE A 35 -9.42 -7.65 -2.08
C ILE A 35 -8.06 -7.97 -1.49
N SER A 36 -7.08 -8.27 -2.34
CA SER A 36 -5.70 -8.38 -1.93
C SER A 36 -5.03 -7.00 -1.78
N PRO A 37 -4.17 -6.79 -0.78
CA PRO A 37 -3.41 -5.55 -0.66
C PRO A 37 -2.43 -5.42 -1.82
N LYS A 38 -2.14 -4.19 -2.23
CA LYS A 38 -1.07 -3.90 -3.19
C LYS A 38 0.27 -3.61 -2.53
N LEU A 39 0.22 -3.23 -1.25
CA LEU A 39 1.39 -2.87 -0.47
C LEU A 39 1.31 -3.49 0.92
N LEU A 40 2.38 -4.18 1.31
CA LEU A 40 2.60 -4.63 2.68
C LEU A 40 3.70 -3.76 3.30
N LEU A 41 3.43 -3.23 4.48
CA LEU A 41 4.41 -2.57 5.34
C LEU A 41 4.86 -3.59 6.39
N MET A 42 6.07 -4.08 6.28
CA MET A 42 6.63 -5.05 7.22
C MET A 42 7.48 -4.31 8.24
N VAL A 43 7.03 -4.27 9.48
CA VAL A 43 7.70 -3.52 10.56
C VAL A 43 9.16 -3.98 10.68
N ASN A 44 10.09 -3.02 10.66
CA ASN A 44 11.56 -3.20 10.71
C ASN A 44 12.17 -4.04 9.57
N HIS A 45 11.38 -4.43 8.56
CA HIS A 45 11.88 -5.14 7.38
C HIS A 45 11.84 -4.31 6.10
N GLY A 46 10.81 -3.48 5.93
CA GLY A 46 10.59 -2.69 4.73
C GLY A 46 9.22 -2.91 4.11
N ILE A 47 9.15 -2.99 2.78
CA ILE A 47 7.89 -3.14 2.05
C ILE A 47 7.91 -4.33 1.10
N THR A 48 6.71 -4.84 0.80
CA THR A 48 6.47 -5.75 -0.32
C THR A 48 5.36 -5.17 -1.20
N ALA A 49 5.66 -5.00 -2.49
CA ALA A 49 4.70 -4.54 -3.48
C ALA A 49 4.11 -5.73 -4.25
N LEU A 50 2.79 -5.78 -4.38
CA LEU A 50 2.06 -6.82 -5.10
C LEU A 50 1.40 -6.23 -6.34
N GLY A 51 1.94 -6.50 -7.49
CA GLY A 51 1.42 -6.06 -8.80
C GLY A 51 1.12 -7.24 -9.72
N LYS A 52 0.21 -7.06 -10.66
CA LYS A 52 -0.08 -8.05 -11.71
C LYS A 52 1.05 -8.12 -12.75
N THR A 53 1.85 -7.06 -12.85
CA THR A 53 3.00 -6.95 -13.75
C THR A 53 4.19 -6.38 -12.99
N MET A 54 5.40 -6.58 -13.50
CA MET A 54 6.61 -5.96 -12.96
C MET A 54 6.52 -4.43 -12.95
N GLN A 55 5.94 -3.85 -14.00
CA GLN A 55 5.74 -2.41 -14.09
C GLN A 55 4.78 -1.89 -12.99
N GLU A 56 3.70 -2.62 -12.72
CA GLU A 56 2.79 -2.26 -11.63
C GLU A 56 3.49 -2.36 -10.27
N ALA A 57 4.22 -3.43 -10.00
CA ALA A 57 4.98 -3.59 -8.76
C ALA A 57 6.02 -2.46 -8.57
N LEU A 58 6.72 -2.09 -9.64
CA LEU A 58 7.67 -0.96 -9.62
C LEU A 58 6.97 0.36 -9.32
N ASN A 59 5.82 0.63 -9.93
CA ASN A 59 5.06 1.85 -9.70
C ASN A 59 4.53 1.91 -8.26
N ILE A 60 4.07 0.79 -7.70
CA ILE A 60 3.65 0.70 -6.29
C ILE A 60 4.84 1.02 -5.37
N THR A 61 6.01 0.44 -5.63
CA THR A 61 7.22 0.68 -4.85
C THR A 61 7.65 2.14 -4.87
N ARG A 62 7.68 2.78 -6.05
CA ARG A 62 8.01 4.20 -6.21
C ARG A 62 7.03 5.11 -5.48
N MET A 63 5.74 4.79 -5.53
CA MET A 63 4.71 5.57 -4.84
C MET A 63 4.79 5.39 -3.33
N ALA A 64 5.12 4.19 -2.85
CA ALA A 64 5.34 3.94 -1.42
C ALA A 64 6.55 4.72 -0.89
N ASP A 65 7.66 4.75 -1.62
CA ASP A 65 8.85 5.56 -1.28
C ASP A 65 8.51 7.06 -1.23
N LYS A 66 7.84 7.58 -2.28
CA LYS A 66 7.39 8.97 -2.31
C LYS A 66 6.48 9.31 -1.11
N TRP A 67 5.50 8.47 -0.84
CA TRP A 67 4.57 8.61 0.26
C TRP A 67 5.29 8.63 1.62
N ALA A 68 6.22 7.69 1.85
CA ALA A 68 7.01 7.61 3.07
C ALA A 68 7.86 8.87 3.29
N ARG A 69 8.57 9.35 2.26
CA ARG A 69 9.36 10.59 2.30
C ARG A 69 8.49 11.81 2.61
N THR A 70 7.30 11.89 1.99
CA THR A 70 6.37 12.98 2.25
C THR A 70 5.91 12.98 3.70
N ILE A 71 5.51 11.83 4.25
CA ILE A 71 5.08 11.72 5.65
C ILE A 71 6.22 12.09 6.60
N ILE A 72 7.41 11.55 6.41
CA ILE A 72 8.60 11.87 7.23
C ILE A 72 8.87 13.38 7.20
N GLY A 73 8.83 14.00 6.01
CA GLY A 73 9.03 15.43 5.85
C GLY A 73 8.00 16.28 6.60
N THR A 74 6.75 15.84 6.72
CA THR A 74 5.71 16.60 7.42
C THR A 74 5.96 16.70 8.93
N TYR A 75 6.66 15.75 9.54
CA TYR A 75 6.95 15.79 10.97
C TYR A 75 7.83 16.97 11.38
N THR A 76 8.63 17.52 10.46
CA THR A 76 9.38 18.76 10.70
C THR A 76 8.48 20.00 10.73
N LEU A 77 7.25 19.88 10.23
CA LEU A 77 6.23 20.94 10.16
C LEU A 77 5.05 20.72 11.12
N GLY A 78 5.19 19.84 12.09
CA GLY A 78 4.16 19.53 13.08
C GLY A 78 3.35 18.25 12.81
N GLY A 79 3.73 17.47 11.80
CA GLY A 79 3.11 16.18 11.45
C GLY A 79 2.17 16.25 10.24
N PRO A 80 1.74 15.08 9.73
CA PRO A 80 0.88 15.00 8.55
C PRO A 80 -0.55 15.43 8.85
N ASN A 81 -1.19 16.05 7.87
CA ASN A 81 -2.63 16.27 7.83
C ASN A 81 -3.24 15.21 6.88
N PHE A 82 -3.78 14.14 7.45
CA PHE A 82 -4.34 13.05 6.66
C PHE A 82 -5.68 13.42 6.07
N MET A 83 -5.89 13.00 4.82
CA MET A 83 -7.17 13.13 4.14
C MET A 83 -8.21 12.23 4.83
N PRO A 84 -9.47 12.73 5.04
CA PRO A 84 -10.55 11.87 5.52
C PRO A 84 -10.83 10.68 4.61
N ASP A 85 -11.21 9.54 5.18
CA ASP A 85 -11.51 8.31 4.42
C ASP A 85 -12.60 8.51 3.35
N SER A 86 -13.59 9.37 3.63
CA SER A 86 -14.65 9.72 2.67
C SER A 86 -14.09 10.39 1.41
N GLU A 87 -13.12 11.30 1.56
CA GLU A 87 -12.47 11.98 0.44
C GLU A 87 -11.55 11.02 -0.32
N ALA A 88 -10.82 10.14 0.38
CA ALA A 88 -10.01 9.10 -0.24
C ALA A 88 -10.89 8.16 -1.08
N ALA A 89 -12.06 7.76 -0.57
CA ALA A 89 -13.04 6.93 -1.28
C ALA A 89 -13.60 7.64 -2.52
N ARG A 90 -13.97 8.92 -2.38
CA ARG A 90 -14.47 9.74 -3.49
C ARG A 90 -13.44 9.84 -4.63
N ILE A 91 -12.19 10.11 -4.28
CA ILE A 91 -11.10 10.19 -5.29
C ILE A 91 -10.89 8.83 -5.95
N ASP A 92 -10.86 7.75 -5.17
CA ASP A 92 -10.64 6.40 -5.68
C ASP A 92 -11.73 5.94 -6.67
N SER A 93 -12.96 6.44 -6.52
CA SER A 93 -14.10 6.13 -7.41
C SER A 93 -14.18 6.98 -8.68
N ARG A 94 -13.34 8.01 -8.85
CA ARG A 94 -13.39 8.92 -10.00
C ARG A 94 -13.00 8.21 -11.30
N LEU A 95 -13.69 8.54 -12.39
CA LEU A 95 -13.45 7.97 -13.71
C LEU A 95 -12.05 8.30 -14.25
N ASP A 96 -11.56 9.51 -14.01
CA ASP A 96 -10.21 9.93 -14.42
C ASP A 96 -9.11 9.16 -13.64
N GLU A 97 -9.34 8.80 -12.39
CA GLU A 97 -8.43 7.94 -11.64
C GLU A 97 -8.45 6.49 -12.15
N HIS A 98 -9.61 5.98 -12.57
CA HIS A 98 -9.70 4.68 -13.26
C HIS A 98 -8.93 4.68 -14.58
N TYR A 99 -9.07 5.74 -15.39
CA TYR A 99 -8.33 5.91 -16.63
C TYR A 99 -6.81 5.96 -16.37
N ARG A 100 -6.38 6.78 -15.42
CA ARG A 100 -4.95 6.89 -15.03
C ARG A 100 -4.37 5.54 -14.58
N ARG A 101 -5.10 4.79 -13.77
CA ARG A 101 -4.67 3.46 -13.34
C ARG A 101 -4.46 2.51 -14.51
N ASN A 102 -5.38 2.51 -15.47
CA ASN A 102 -5.27 1.67 -16.66
C ASN A 102 -4.03 2.03 -17.50
N GLN A 103 -3.73 3.31 -17.65
CA GLN A 103 -2.50 3.77 -18.33
C GLN A 103 -1.23 3.31 -17.59
N LEU A 104 -1.21 3.39 -16.27
CA LEU A 104 -0.04 3.02 -15.46
C LEU A 104 0.16 1.50 -15.35
N THR A 105 -0.88 0.71 -15.58
CA THR A 105 -0.81 -0.77 -15.55
C THR A 105 -0.59 -1.40 -16.92
N GLY A 106 -0.52 -0.59 -17.97
CA GLY A 106 -0.29 -1.08 -19.35
C GLY A 106 -1.49 -1.82 -19.96
N ARG A 107 -2.69 -1.46 -19.54
CA ARG A 107 -3.94 -2.01 -20.11
C ARG A 107 -4.57 -1.05 -21.08
#